data_cc2f762737b484c79588859a6198c181
#
_entry.id   cc2f762737b484c79588859a6198c181
#
_cell.length_a   1.000
_cell.length_b   1.000
_cell.length_c   1.000
_cell.angle_alpha   90.00
_cell.angle_beta   90.00
_cell.angle_gamma   90.00
#
_symmetry.space_group_name_H-M   'P 1'
#
loop_
_entity.id
_entity.type
_entity.pdbx_description
1 polymer ?
#
loop_
_entity_poly.entity_id
_entity_poly.type
_entity_poly.pdbx_seq_one_letter_code
_entity_poly.pdbx_strand_id
1 'polypeptide(L)'
;MLFNSFEFIVFLPIVFLLYWFVFRGRRWQNLLVVVASYIFYGWWDLRFLLLIALTSLFSFCSGLLIERYEGRRRWQQVVSATNIVLNLGILGVFKYYNFFVENLDALFGALGWHLDWVTMQIILPVGISFYTFQALSYSIDVYQKKLPATHDALEFFAYISFFPQLVAGPIERATNLLPQFQQQRHFDYAKAVDGCRQMLWGFVKKLLIADNCATVVNGHWDQYADLPGLTLFLLGVLFTFQIYCDFSGYSDIAIGCSRLFGFNLMRNFNFPYFSRSIPEFWRRWHISLTTWFRDYIYFPLGGSRCDKWKIIRNVYIVWGISGLWHGANWTFVCWGLFHATLLAIYNLFGINTKYKYVVAYGRYLPNVKEALQMALTFFLAVIGWIIFRAESIAQAGEFLSAMVTNRFYDASMLYGTNYLFSGLLLLAVEWLQRDKQHALQLPSKGLFNYTLVRYGFYLALLLLIIKFSGEVQTFIYFQF
;
A
#
# COMPACT_ATOMS: atom_id res chain seq x y z
N MET A 1 -4.89 2.32 16.65
CA MET A 1 -4.57 0.93 17.05
C MET A 1 -3.82 0.25 15.91
N LEU A 2 -2.79 -0.55 16.19
CA LEU A 2 -2.06 -1.32 15.16
C LEU A 2 -2.56 -2.76 15.14
N PHE A 3 -2.50 -3.43 13.99
CA PHE A 3 -2.93 -4.83 13.87
C PHE A 3 -2.05 -5.82 14.67
N ASN A 4 -0.79 -5.47 14.89
CA ASN A 4 0.16 -6.27 15.68
C ASN A 4 0.20 -5.87 17.16
N SER A 5 -0.76 -5.08 17.65
CA SER A 5 -0.85 -4.69 19.06
C SER A 5 -1.73 -5.64 19.86
N PHE A 6 -1.51 -5.69 21.17
CA PHE A 6 -2.33 -6.47 22.09
C PHE A 6 -3.79 -5.99 22.11
N GLU A 7 -3.98 -4.69 22.00
CA GLU A 7 -5.32 -4.09 21.94
C GLU A 7 -6.13 -4.61 20.76
N PHE A 8 -5.49 -4.83 19.61
CA PHE A 8 -6.17 -5.39 18.45
C PHE A 8 -6.55 -6.86 18.65
N ILE A 9 -5.72 -7.64 19.35
CA ILE A 9 -6.03 -9.04 19.68
C ILE A 9 -7.30 -9.14 20.54
N VAL A 10 -7.53 -8.15 21.41
CA VAL A 10 -8.76 -8.07 22.24
C VAL A 10 -9.92 -7.46 21.46
N PHE A 11 -9.66 -6.39 20.71
CA PHE A 11 -10.65 -5.63 19.95
C PHE A 11 -11.35 -6.49 18.89
N LEU A 12 -10.60 -7.23 18.09
CA LEU A 12 -11.15 -7.98 16.96
C LEU A 12 -12.19 -9.04 17.37
N PRO A 13 -11.92 -9.92 18.36
CA PRO A 13 -12.93 -10.87 18.83
C PRO A 13 -14.19 -10.20 19.40
N ILE A 14 -14.04 -9.11 20.17
CA ILE A 14 -15.18 -8.39 20.74
C ILE A 14 -16.06 -7.84 19.61
N VAL A 15 -15.47 -7.14 18.64
CA VAL A 15 -16.23 -6.58 17.51
C VAL A 15 -16.85 -7.68 16.67
N PHE A 16 -16.15 -8.82 16.45
CA PHE A 16 -16.68 -9.97 15.72
C PHE A 16 -17.89 -10.58 16.40
N LEU A 17 -17.83 -10.80 17.71
CA LEU A 17 -18.96 -11.36 18.47
C LEU A 17 -20.16 -10.40 18.49
N LEU A 18 -19.92 -9.11 18.73
CA LEU A 18 -20.99 -8.10 18.67
C LEU A 18 -21.62 -8.05 17.28
N TYR A 19 -20.84 -8.10 16.23
CA TYR A 19 -21.28 -7.99 14.84
C TYR A 19 -22.20 -9.14 14.40
N TRP A 20 -21.88 -10.38 14.76
CA TRP A 20 -22.63 -11.55 14.31
C TRP A 20 -23.73 -12.00 15.28
N PHE A 21 -23.53 -11.82 16.58
CA PHE A 21 -24.45 -12.34 17.58
C PHE A 21 -25.38 -11.28 18.17
N VAL A 22 -24.96 -10.02 18.28
CA VAL A 22 -25.76 -8.95 18.88
C VAL A 22 -26.37 -8.06 17.79
N PHE A 23 -25.58 -7.51 16.88
CA PHE A 23 -26.02 -6.55 15.85
C PHE A 23 -26.34 -7.28 14.54
N ARG A 24 -27.45 -8.01 14.46
CA ARG A 24 -27.78 -8.87 13.31
C ARG A 24 -28.39 -8.16 12.10
N GLY A 25 -28.85 -6.94 12.24
CA GLY A 25 -29.47 -6.18 11.15
C GLY A 25 -28.44 -5.32 10.40
N ARG A 26 -28.59 -5.15 9.07
CA ARG A 26 -27.70 -4.36 8.23
C ARG A 26 -27.33 -3.00 8.83
N ARG A 27 -28.33 -2.21 9.25
CA ARG A 27 -28.11 -0.89 9.85
C ARG A 27 -27.32 -0.95 11.15
N TRP A 28 -27.62 -1.91 12.01
CA TRP A 28 -26.93 -2.09 13.29
C TRP A 28 -25.49 -2.56 13.10
N GLN A 29 -25.27 -3.44 12.11
CA GLN A 29 -23.91 -3.86 11.73
C GLN A 29 -23.11 -2.69 11.17
N ASN A 30 -23.71 -1.85 10.32
CA ASN A 30 -23.05 -0.64 9.81
C ASN A 30 -22.73 0.35 10.94
N LEU A 31 -23.65 0.57 11.88
CA LEU A 31 -23.43 1.40 13.06
C LEU A 31 -22.25 0.87 13.91
N LEU A 32 -22.25 -0.43 14.20
CA LEU A 32 -21.16 -1.06 14.92
C LEU A 32 -19.83 -0.88 14.19
N VAL A 33 -19.80 -1.04 12.85
CA VAL A 33 -18.59 -0.82 12.04
C VAL A 33 -18.10 0.63 12.17
N VAL A 34 -18.99 1.62 12.10
CA VAL A 34 -18.60 3.05 12.26
C VAL A 34 -18.02 3.25 13.67
N VAL A 35 -18.72 2.83 14.70
CA VAL A 35 -18.26 3.00 16.10
C VAL A 35 -16.93 2.31 16.33
N ALA A 36 -16.80 1.05 15.92
CA ALA A 36 -15.58 0.28 16.05
C ALA A 36 -14.41 0.93 15.27
N SER A 37 -14.69 1.44 14.07
CA SER A 37 -13.68 2.12 13.23
C SER A 37 -13.20 3.42 13.85
N TYR A 38 -14.10 4.20 14.44
CA TYR A 38 -13.74 5.43 15.13
C TYR A 38 -12.96 5.14 16.43
N ILE A 39 -13.31 4.08 17.18
CA ILE A 39 -12.50 3.62 18.32
C ILE A 39 -11.13 3.18 17.85
N PHE A 40 -11.04 2.34 16.81
CA PHE A 40 -9.78 1.85 16.24
C PHE A 40 -8.86 2.98 15.79
N TYR A 41 -9.41 3.97 15.09
CA TYR A 41 -8.64 5.11 14.58
C TYR A 41 -8.28 6.12 15.68
N GLY A 42 -9.24 6.45 16.54
CA GLY A 42 -9.07 7.37 17.67
C GLY A 42 -8.10 6.86 18.74
N TRP A 43 -7.79 5.56 18.75
CA TRP A 43 -6.76 4.98 19.61
C TRP A 43 -5.36 5.57 19.36
N TRP A 44 -5.14 6.05 18.14
CA TRP A 44 -3.92 6.77 17.79
C TRP A 44 -3.96 8.22 18.30
N ASP A 45 -4.96 9.00 17.85
CA ASP A 45 -5.17 10.39 18.25
C ASP A 45 -6.62 10.81 17.95
N LEU A 46 -7.32 11.26 18.99
CA LEU A 46 -8.73 11.68 18.89
C LEU A 46 -8.93 12.90 17.99
N ARG A 47 -7.92 13.77 17.86
CA ARG A 47 -7.99 15.00 17.04
C ARG A 47 -8.22 14.66 15.56
N PHE A 48 -7.71 13.55 15.10
CA PHE A 48 -7.83 13.13 13.70
C PHE A 48 -9.19 12.51 13.33
N LEU A 49 -10.01 12.18 14.33
CA LEU A 49 -11.40 11.78 14.09
C LEU A 49 -12.22 12.87 13.39
N LEU A 50 -11.92 14.15 13.71
CA LEU A 50 -12.57 15.27 13.03
C LEU A 50 -12.24 15.31 11.54
N LEU A 51 -11.00 15.03 11.17
CA LEU A 51 -10.56 15.06 9.75
C LEU A 51 -11.25 13.99 8.91
N ILE A 52 -11.32 12.75 9.42
CA ILE A 52 -12.01 11.68 8.70
C ILE A 52 -13.52 11.94 8.62
N ALA A 53 -14.12 12.52 9.68
CA ALA A 53 -15.52 12.91 9.69
C ALA A 53 -15.81 14.02 8.66
N LEU A 54 -14.97 15.06 8.59
CA LEU A 54 -15.10 16.16 7.62
C LEU A 54 -14.91 15.66 6.19
N THR A 55 -13.86 14.86 5.92
CA THR A 55 -13.64 14.25 4.60
C THR A 55 -14.85 13.41 4.16
N SER A 56 -15.41 12.62 5.08
CA SER A 56 -16.62 11.83 4.81
C SER A 56 -17.82 12.72 4.53
N LEU A 57 -18.03 13.75 5.33
CA LEU A 57 -19.16 14.67 5.19
C LEU A 57 -19.09 15.43 3.86
N PHE A 58 -17.94 16.04 3.52
CA PHE A 58 -17.77 16.77 2.27
C PHE A 58 -18.04 15.88 1.04
N SER A 59 -17.52 14.66 1.06
CA SER A 59 -17.71 13.76 -0.07
C SER A 59 -19.13 13.20 -0.15
N PHE A 60 -19.78 12.91 0.98
CA PHE A 60 -21.19 12.54 1.03
C PHE A 60 -22.10 13.66 0.48
N CYS A 61 -21.94 14.88 0.98
CA CYS A 61 -22.70 16.04 0.49
C CYS A 61 -22.43 16.32 -0.99
N SER A 62 -21.17 16.17 -1.43
CA SER A 62 -20.80 16.30 -2.84
C SER A 62 -21.57 15.33 -3.73
N GLY A 63 -21.67 14.05 -3.34
CA GLY A 63 -22.46 13.06 -4.08
C GLY A 63 -23.93 13.47 -4.25
N LEU A 64 -24.59 13.87 -3.15
CA LEU A 64 -25.98 14.32 -3.16
C LEU A 64 -26.19 15.60 -4.00
N LEU A 65 -25.27 16.55 -3.93
CA LEU A 65 -25.34 17.77 -4.72
C LEU A 65 -25.11 17.51 -6.22
N ILE A 66 -24.18 16.60 -6.58
CA ILE A 66 -23.97 16.21 -7.97
C ILE A 66 -25.23 15.58 -8.56
N GLU A 67 -25.93 14.74 -7.82
CA GLU A 67 -27.20 14.14 -8.22
C GLU A 67 -28.31 15.20 -8.32
N ARG A 68 -28.45 16.08 -7.31
CA ARG A 68 -29.43 17.17 -7.30
C ARG A 68 -29.28 18.11 -8.51
N TYR A 69 -28.06 18.32 -8.98
CA TYR A 69 -27.80 19.14 -10.18
C TYR A 69 -27.75 18.31 -11.46
N GLU A 70 -28.41 17.16 -11.50
CA GLU A 70 -28.50 16.37 -12.74
C GLU A 70 -29.06 17.20 -13.90
N GLY A 71 -28.43 17.10 -15.08
CA GLY A 71 -28.71 17.95 -16.25
C GLY A 71 -28.00 19.32 -16.24
N ARG A 72 -27.49 19.80 -15.13
CA ARG A 72 -26.75 21.08 -15.00
C ARG A 72 -25.25 20.84 -14.91
N ARG A 73 -24.60 20.41 -15.99
CA ARG A 73 -23.20 19.96 -16.01
C ARG A 73 -22.19 20.92 -15.36
N ARG A 74 -22.37 22.23 -15.53
CA ARG A 74 -21.46 23.24 -14.89
C ARG A 74 -21.51 23.16 -13.38
N TRP A 75 -22.70 23.04 -12.77
CA TRP A 75 -22.84 22.93 -11.33
C TRP A 75 -22.29 21.60 -10.81
N GLN A 76 -22.50 20.50 -11.52
CA GLN A 76 -21.88 19.20 -11.19
C GLN A 76 -20.34 19.30 -11.20
N GLN A 77 -19.77 19.99 -12.18
CA GLN A 77 -18.31 20.22 -12.24
C GLN A 77 -17.83 21.05 -11.07
N VAL A 78 -18.52 22.17 -10.74
CA VAL A 78 -18.17 23.04 -9.61
C VAL A 78 -18.20 22.24 -8.29
N VAL A 79 -19.27 21.49 -8.03
CA VAL A 79 -19.38 20.67 -6.81
C VAL A 79 -18.27 19.64 -6.72
N SER A 80 -18.02 18.88 -7.80
CA SER A 80 -16.94 17.88 -7.83
C SER A 80 -15.57 18.53 -7.63
N ALA A 81 -15.28 19.65 -8.32
CA ALA A 81 -14.03 20.38 -8.17
C ALA A 81 -13.86 20.94 -6.75
N THR A 82 -14.93 21.48 -6.14
CA THR A 82 -14.90 21.96 -4.75
C THR A 82 -14.55 20.82 -3.78
N ASN A 83 -15.17 19.65 -3.93
CA ASN A 83 -14.84 18.49 -3.09
C ASN A 83 -13.39 18.06 -3.27
N ILE A 84 -12.87 18.05 -4.52
CA ILE A 84 -11.47 17.73 -4.81
C ILE A 84 -10.54 18.74 -4.11
N VAL A 85 -10.81 20.03 -4.26
CA VAL A 85 -9.98 21.11 -3.67
C VAL A 85 -10.01 21.04 -2.14
N LEU A 86 -11.16 20.79 -1.52
CA LEU A 86 -11.27 20.67 -0.05
C LEU A 86 -10.47 19.47 0.46
N ASN A 87 -10.64 18.29 -0.13
CA ASN A 87 -9.94 17.08 0.31
C ASN A 87 -8.43 17.15 0.04
N LEU A 88 -8.02 17.64 -1.13
CA LEU A 88 -6.60 17.85 -1.44
C LEU A 88 -6.01 19.01 -0.63
N GLY A 89 -6.80 20.03 -0.29
CA GLY A 89 -6.38 21.11 0.60
C GLY A 89 -6.06 20.61 2.00
N ILE A 90 -6.93 19.78 2.58
CA ILE A 90 -6.66 19.12 3.88
C ILE A 90 -5.36 18.30 3.78
N LEU A 91 -5.25 17.45 2.76
CA LEU A 91 -4.03 16.64 2.54
C LEU A 91 -2.80 17.56 2.37
N GLY A 92 -2.95 18.66 1.62
CA GLY A 92 -1.90 19.64 1.35
C GLY A 92 -1.35 20.28 2.62
N VAL A 93 -2.23 20.71 3.51
CA VAL A 93 -1.82 21.31 4.79
C VAL A 93 -1.12 20.30 5.68
N PHE A 94 -1.68 19.10 5.87
CA PHE A 94 -1.12 18.13 6.82
C PHE A 94 0.13 17.42 6.31
N LYS A 95 0.29 17.23 5.01
CA LYS A 95 1.40 16.47 4.45
C LYS A 95 2.47 17.32 3.78
N TYR A 96 2.11 18.45 3.16
CA TYR A 96 3.01 19.16 2.25
C TYR A 96 3.34 20.59 2.67
N TYR A 97 2.70 21.13 3.71
CA TYR A 97 2.90 22.52 4.11
C TYR A 97 4.37 22.85 4.36
N ASN A 98 5.03 22.14 5.26
CA ASN A 98 6.44 22.40 5.59
C ASN A 98 7.37 22.19 4.39
N PHE A 99 7.13 21.15 3.59
CA PHE A 99 7.90 20.90 2.37
C PHE A 99 7.85 22.09 1.39
N PHE A 100 6.66 22.66 1.18
CA PHE A 100 6.55 23.84 0.31
C PHE A 100 7.18 25.07 0.94
N VAL A 101 7.01 25.31 2.22
CA VAL A 101 7.61 26.44 2.94
C VAL A 101 9.14 26.37 2.87
N GLU A 102 9.75 25.24 3.18
CA GLU A 102 11.21 25.04 3.14
C GLU A 102 11.78 25.22 1.74
N ASN A 103 11.12 24.68 0.71
CA ASN A 103 11.58 24.84 -0.67
C ASN A 103 11.40 26.26 -1.19
N LEU A 104 10.35 26.99 -0.79
CA LEU A 104 10.15 28.39 -1.14
C LEU A 104 11.18 29.28 -0.43
N ASP A 105 11.46 29.01 0.86
CA ASP A 105 12.47 29.73 1.62
C ASP A 105 13.86 29.58 0.97
N ALA A 106 14.23 28.35 0.59
CA ALA A 106 15.47 28.08 -0.13
C ALA A 106 15.53 28.82 -1.48
N LEU A 107 14.40 28.85 -2.24
CA LEU A 107 14.32 29.53 -3.52
C LEU A 107 14.46 31.05 -3.35
N PHE A 108 13.72 31.66 -2.43
CA PHE A 108 13.78 33.10 -2.17
C PHE A 108 15.10 33.51 -1.54
N GLY A 109 15.68 32.71 -0.65
CA GLY A 109 17.03 32.88 -0.11
C GLY A 109 18.11 32.94 -1.20
N ALA A 110 18.01 32.05 -2.21
CA ALA A 110 18.90 32.08 -3.39
C ALA A 110 18.74 33.35 -4.24
N LEU A 111 17.56 34.03 -4.17
CA LEU A 111 17.31 35.31 -4.83
C LEU A 111 17.63 36.52 -3.94
N GLY A 112 18.17 36.30 -2.72
CA GLY A 112 18.51 37.34 -1.76
C GLY A 112 17.31 37.89 -0.97
N TRP A 113 16.17 37.18 -0.99
CA TRP A 113 14.96 37.55 -0.26
C TRP A 113 14.81 36.66 0.96
N HIS A 114 14.78 37.25 2.14
CA HIS A 114 14.51 36.53 3.39
C HIS A 114 13.07 36.79 3.80
N LEU A 115 12.26 35.75 3.82
CA LEU A 115 10.86 35.79 4.23
C LEU A 115 10.72 35.04 5.55
N ASP A 116 10.08 35.67 6.54
CA ASP A 116 9.80 35.04 7.84
C ASP A 116 8.66 34.02 7.70
N TRP A 117 9.00 32.83 7.21
CA TRP A 117 8.06 31.74 7.11
C TRP A 117 7.88 31.03 8.46
N VAL A 118 6.65 30.75 8.82
CA VAL A 118 6.35 29.98 10.03
C VAL A 118 6.24 28.51 9.64
N THR A 119 7.21 27.70 10.03
CA THR A 119 7.08 26.24 10.00
C THR A 119 6.13 25.79 11.11
N MET A 120 5.24 24.86 10.81
CA MET A 120 4.29 24.32 11.78
C MET A 120 4.68 22.89 12.16
N GLN A 121 4.60 22.59 13.46
CA GLN A 121 4.72 21.21 13.93
C GLN A 121 3.44 20.45 13.64
N ILE A 122 3.29 19.96 12.39
CA ILE A 122 2.12 19.23 11.95
C ILE A 122 2.37 17.74 12.12
N ILE A 123 1.59 17.10 13.00
CA ILE A 123 1.59 15.64 13.10
C ILE A 123 0.78 15.09 11.94
N LEU A 124 1.40 14.25 11.09
CA LEU A 124 0.73 13.64 9.95
C LEU A 124 -0.32 12.62 10.42
N PRO A 125 -1.61 12.81 10.09
CA PRO A 125 -2.65 11.84 10.42
C PRO A 125 -2.44 10.52 9.66
N VAL A 126 -2.38 9.43 10.39
CA VAL A 126 -2.23 8.10 9.80
C VAL A 126 -3.38 7.81 8.83
N GLY A 127 -3.05 7.33 7.64
CA GLY A 127 -4.05 6.95 6.62
C GLY A 127 -4.73 8.11 5.90
N ILE A 128 -4.36 9.40 6.17
CA ILE A 128 -4.99 10.56 5.51
C ILE A 128 -4.98 10.46 3.99
N SER A 129 -3.89 10.01 3.40
CA SER A 129 -3.77 9.82 1.95
C SER A 129 -4.71 8.72 1.42
N PHE A 130 -4.95 7.67 2.20
CA PHE A 130 -5.79 6.53 1.82
C PHE A 130 -7.27 6.91 1.80
N TYR A 131 -7.81 7.43 2.91
CA TYR A 131 -9.22 7.79 2.96
C TYR A 131 -9.55 9.02 2.10
N THR A 132 -8.59 9.94 1.88
CA THR A 132 -8.75 11.04 0.91
C THR A 132 -8.95 10.49 -0.51
N PHE A 133 -8.11 9.57 -0.96
CA PHE A 133 -8.26 8.96 -2.30
C PHE A 133 -9.56 8.16 -2.45
N GLN A 134 -9.98 7.49 -1.39
CA GLN A 134 -11.25 6.79 -1.36
C GLN A 134 -12.44 7.75 -1.48
N ALA A 135 -12.43 8.85 -0.73
CA ALA A 135 -13.45 9.87 -0.75
C ALA A 135 -13.51 10.61 -2.10
N LEU A 136 -12.35 10.96 -2.67
CA LEU A 136 -12.25 11.55 -4.00
C LEU A 136 -12.82 10.64 -5.07
N SER A 137 -12.48 9.34 -5.02
CA SER A 137 -12.96 8.37 -6.00
C SER A 137 -14.49 8.30 -6.04
N TYR A 138 -15.15 8.36 -4.88
CA TYR A 138 -16.61 8.37 -4.80
C TYR A 138 -17.21 9.59 -5.53
N SER A 139 -16.78 10.79 -5.19
CA SER A 139 -17.30 12.03 -5.80
C SER A 139 -17.08 12.04 -7.33
N ILE A 140 -15.90 11.63 -7.78
CA ILE A 140 -15.57 11.54 -9.20
C ILE A 140 -16.42 10.47 -9.89
N ASP A 141 -16.61 9.31 -9.27
CA ASP A 141 -17.39 8.20 -9.87
C ASP A 141 -18.89 8.55 -9.93
N VAL A 142 -19.45 9.29 -8.97
CA VAL A 142 -20.81 9.83 -9.04
C VAL A 142 -20.91 10.86 -10.18
N TYR A 143 -19.95 11.79 -10.29
CA TYR A 143 -19.90 12.76 -11.39
C TYR A 143 -19.80 12.10 -12.77
N GLN A 144 -19.04 11.01 -12.87
CA GLN A 144 -18.88 10.22 -14.10
C GLN A 144 -20.05 9.25 -14.34
N LYS A 145 -21.08 9.24 -13.48
CA LYS A 145 -22.24 8.34 -13.55
C LYS A 145 -21.87 6.85 -13.51
N LYS A 146 -20.77 6.50 -12.84
CA LYS A 146 -20.35 5.11 -12.62
C LYS A 146 -21.11 4.43 -11.48
N LEU A 147 -21.59 5.24 -10.51
CA LEU A 147 -22.48 4.80 -9.45
C LEU A 147 -23.44 5.94 -9.07
N PRO A 148 -24.65 5.63 -8.57
CA PRO A 148 -25.56 6.63 -8.01
C PRO A 148 -25.00 7.21 -6.71
N ALA A 149 -25.45 8.42 -6.34
CA ALA A 149 -25.15 8.94 -5.00
C ALA A 149 -25.83 8.07 -3.94
N THR A 150 -25.15 7.83 -2.81
CA THR A 150 -25.78 7.18 -1.67
C THR A 150 -26.52 8.22 -0.82
N HIS A 151 -27.75 7.87 -0.39
CA HIS A 151 -28.58 8.71 0.46
C HIS A 151 -28.50 8.30 1.95
N ASP A 152 -27.89 7.15 2.26
CA ASP A 152 -27.70 6.71 3.62
C ASP A 152 -26.30 7.12 4.14
N ALA A 153 -26.29 8.13 5.02
CA ALA A 153 -25.05 8.63 5.60
C ALA A 153 -24.30 7.55 6.39
N LEU A 154 -25.03 6.65 7.07
CA LEU A 154 -24.40 5.59 7.87
C LEU A 154 -23.62 4.60 6.98
N GLU A 155 -24.17 4.23 5.81
CA GLU A 155 -23.49 3.37 4.83
C GLU A 155 -22.23 4.05 4.29
N PHE A 156 -22.33 5.36 4.00
CA PHE A 156 -21.19 6.13 3.49
C PHE A 156 -20.07 6.28 4.52
N PHE A 157 -20.42 6.65 5.76
CA PHE A 157 -19.43 6.76 6.84
C PHE A 157 -18.80 5.40 7.16
N ALA A 158 -19.57 4.32 7.16
CA ALA A 158 -19.04 2.96 7.32
C ALA A 158 -18.07 2.59 6.17
N TYR A 159 -18.36 2.98 4.93
CA TYR A 159 -17.51 2.77 3.77
C TYR A 159 -16.16 3.50 3.90
N ILE A 160 -16.16 4.79 4.26
CA ILE A 160 -14.91 5.57 4.36
C ILE A 160 -14.08 5.13 5.57
N SER A 161 -14.72 4.90 6.73
CA SER A 161 -14.02 4.64 7.98
C SER A 161 -13.72 3.17 8.25
N PHE A 162 -14.05 2.25 7.37
CA PHE A 162 -13.94 0.79 7.58
C PHE A 162 -12.56 0.39 8.13
N PHE A 163 -12.49 0.06 9.43
CA PHE A 163 -11.22 -0.09 10.16
C PHE A 163 -10.23 -1.08 9.55
N PRO A 164 -10.63 -2.20 8.89
CA PRO A 164 -9.65 -3.11 8.33
C PRO A 164 -8.78 -2.48 7.23
N GLN A 165 -9.36 -1.53 6.46
CA GLN A 165 -8.63 -0.89 5.35
C GLN A 165 -8.08 0.49 5.68
N LEU A 166 -8.64 1.17 6.70
CA LEU A 166 -8.53 2.61 6.93
C LEU A 166 -7.09 3.13 7.00
N VAL A 167 -6.19 2.37 7.61
CA VAL A 167 -4.83 2.83 7.92
C VAL A 167 -3.86 2.56 6.76
N ALA A 168 -3.81 1.33 6.27
CA ALA A 168 -2.91 0.90 5.19
C ALA A 168 -3.44 -0.33 4.43
N GLY A 169 -4.74 -0.54 4.44
CA GLY A 169 -5.39 -1.53 3.59
C GLY A 169 -5.39 -1.11 2.12
N PRO A 170 -5.96 -1.92 1.23
CA PRO A 170 -6.14 -1.52 -0.17
C PRO A 170 -6.98 -0.24 -0.29
N ILE A 171 -6.62 0.68 -1.19
CA ILE A 171 -7.42 1.89 -1.49
C ILE A 171 -8.66 1.45 -2.26
N GLU A 172 -9.76 1.27 -1.53
CA GLU A 172 -11.00 0.74 -2.10
C GLU A 172 -11.75 1.76 -2.95
N ARG A 173 -12.42 1.24 -3.99
CA ARG A 173 -13.35 2.02 -4.79
C ARG A 173 -14.75 1.99 -4.19
N ALA A 174 -15.47 3.12 -4.31
CA ALA A 174 -16.87 3.15 -3.94
C ALA A 174 -17.69 2.11 -4.72
N THR A 175 -17.38 1.92 -6.00
CA THR A 175 -18.02 0.91 -6.87
C THR A 175 -17.85 -0.54 -6.38
N ASN A 176 -16.81 -0.84 -5.58
CA ASN A 176 -16.58 -2.19 -5.03
C ASN A 176 -17.10 -2.34 -3.60
N LEU A 177 -16.76 -1.41 -2.71
CA LEU A 177 -16.98 -1.61 -1.29
C LEU A 177 -18.34 -1.05 -0.80
N LEU A 178 -18.79 0.11 -1.30
CA LEU A 178 -20.04 0.73 -0.86
C LEU A 178 -21.28 -0.19 -1.06
N PRO A 179 -21.45 -0.90 -2.20
CA PRO A 179 -22.57 -1.85 -2.37
C PRO A 179 -22.58 -2.96 -1.35
N GLN A 180 -21.43 -3.35 -0.78
CA GLN A 180 -21.35 -4.38 0.25
C GLN A 180 -21.90 -3.89 1.61
N PHE A 181 -21.90 -2.59 1.87
CA PHE A 181 -22.58 -1.98 3.03
C PHE A 181 -24.10 -1.87 2.82
N GLN A 182 -24.55 -1.84 1.59
CA GLN A 182 -25.96 -1.75 1.21
C GLN A 182 -26.69 -3.10 1.26
N GLN A 183 -25.95 -4.21 1.35
CA GLN A 183 -26.52 -5.56 1.37
C GLN A 183 -26.54 -6.15 2.79
N GLN A 184 -27.49 -7.05 3.05
CA GLN A 184 -27.47 -7.87 4.26
C GLN A 184 -26.31 -8.87 4.18
N ARG A 185 -25.51 -8.93 5.24
CA ARG A 185 -24.39 -9.87 5.30
C ARG A 185 -24.78 -11.12 6.06
N HIS A 186 -24.24 -12.25 5.61
CA HIS A 186 -24.41 -13.56 6.23
C HIS A 186 -23.04 -14.13 6.58
N PHE A 187 -22.95 -14.82 7.69
CA PHE A 187 -21.70 -15.45 8.09
C PHE A 187 -21.38 -16.61 7.17
N ASP A 188 -20.19 -16.57 6.58
CA ASP A 188 -19.64 -17.63 5.75
C ASP A 188 -18.39 -18.19 6.43
N TYR A 189 -18.53 -19.42 6.95
CA TYR A 189 -17.45 -20.10 7.66
C TYR A 189 -16.22 -20.33 6.79
N ALA A 190 -16.39 -20.73 5.52
CA ALA A 190 -15.28 -21.00 4.62
C ALA A 190 -14.49 -19.73 4.34
N LYS A 191 -15.19 -18.61 4.09
CA LYS A 191 -14.61 -17.29 3.90
C LYS A 191 -13.90 -16.77 5.16
N ALA A 192 -14.47 -16.98 6.33
CA ALA A 192 -13.87 -16.60 7.60
C ALA A 192 -12.56 -17.37 7.87
N VAL A 193 -12.57 -18.70 7.67
CA VAL A 193 -11.37 -19.55 7.81
C VAL A 193 -10.28 -19.15 6.81
N ASP A 194 -10.63 -18.86 5.54
CA ASP A 194 -9.68 -18.36 4.55
C ASP A 194 -9.12 -16.99 4.96
N GLY A 195 -9.96 -16.11 5.51
CA GLY A 195 -9.57 -14.83 6.08
C GLY A 195 -8.56 -14.97 7.22
N CYS A 196 -8.80 -15.87 8.19
CA CYS A 196 -7.85 -16.16 9.27
C CYS A 196 -6.50 -16.67 8.75
N ARG A 197 -6.49 -17.51 7.71
CA ARG A 197 -5.25 -17.99 7.06
C ARG A 197 -4.50 -16.83 6.42
N GLN A 198 -5.21 -15.94 5.73
CA GLN A 198 -4.58 -14.77 5.11
C GLN A 198 -4.02 -13.81 6.17
N MET A 199 -4.74 -13.58 7.27
CA MET A 199 -4.22 -12.81 8.42
C MET A 199 -2.95 -13.44 9.00
N LEU A 200 -2.94 -14.75 9.22
CA LEU A 200 -1.77 -15.47 9.74
C LEU A 200 -0.55 -15.27 8.83
N TRP A 201 -0.74 -15.37 7.50
CA TRP A 201 0.35 -15.08 6.56
C TRP A 201 0.81 -13.63 6.62
N GLY A 202 -0.12 -12.69 6.79
CA GLY A 202 0.20 -11.29 7.01
C GLY A 202 1.06 -11.07 8.25
N PHE A 203 0.74 -11.70 9.38
CA PHE A 203 1.54 -11.66 10.61
C PHE A 203 2.92 -12.30 10.43
N VAL A 204 3.02 -13.43 9.72
CA VAL A 204 4.33 -14.03 9.36
C VAL A 204 5.20 -13.01 8.62
N LYS A 205 4.66 -12.37 7.59
CA LYS A 205 5.40 -11.35 6.82
C LYS A 205 5.82 -10.16 7.68
N LYS A 206 4.91 -9.60 8.47
CA LYS A 206 5.17 -8.43 9.29
C LYS A 206 6.17 -8.74 10.42
N LEU A 207 5.88 -9.74 11.25
CA LEU A 207 6.60 -9.95 12.51
C LEU A 207 7.89 -10.77 12.35
N LEU A 208 7.91 -11.74 11.41
CA LEU A 208 9.11 -12.58 11.24
C LEU A 208 10.09 -12.03 10.21
N ILE A 209 9.62 -11.25 9.23
CA ILE A 209 10.48 -10.84 8.12
C ILE A 209 10.69 -9.34 8.13
N ALA A 210 9.61 -8.54 8.04
CA ALA A 210 9.73 -7.09 7.90
C ALA A 210 10.41 -6.45 9.10
N ASP A 211 9.97 -6.73 10.33
CA ASP A 211 10.51 -6.11 11.54
C ASP A 211 11.97 -6.52 11.80
N ASN A 212 12.32 -7.76 11.54
CA ASN A 212 13.71 -8.24 11.65
C ASN A 212 14.63 -7.64 10.58
N CYS A 213 14.16 -7.52 9.33
CA CYS A 213 14.93 -6.83 8.28
C CYS A 213 15.10 -5.35 8.63
N ALA A 214 14.06 -4.70 9.18
CA ALA A 214 14.11 -3.30 9.59
C ALA A 214 15.19 -3.04 10.66
N THR A 215 15.34 -3.91 11.64
CA THR A 215 16.38 -3.78 12.68
C THR A 215 17.78 -3.70 12.07
N VAL A 216 18.09 -4.57 11.11
CA VAL A 216 19.41 -4.57 10.43
C VAL A 216 19.57 -3.34 9.54
N VAL A 217 18.55 -3.07 8.71
CA VAL A 217 18.60 -1.94 7.77
C VAL A 217 18.74 -0.62 8.52
N ASN A 218 17.92 -0.39 9.56
CA ASN A 218 17.98 0.84 10.36
C ASN A 218 19.31 1.01 11.11
N GLY A 219 19.91 -0.10 11.56
CA GLY A 219 21.18 -0.06 12.29
C GLY A 219 22.41 0.21 11.44
N HIS A 220 22.36 0.02 10.11
CA HIS A 220 23.55 0.09 9.25
C HIS A 220 23.39 0.99 8.03
N TRP A 221 22.19 1.54 7.76
CA TRP A 221 21.92 2.30 6.54
C TRP A 221 22.79 3.52 6.38
N ASP A 222 23.00 4.26 7.44
CA ASP A 222 23.75 5.53 7.43
C ASP A 222 25.28 5.34 7.44
N GLN A 223 25.74 4.09 7.61
CA GLN A 223 27.17 3.73 7.59
C GLN A 223 27.67 3.41 6.17
N TYR A 224 26.94 3.85 5.14
CA TYR A 224 27.23 3.49 3.73
C TYR A 224 28.63 3.88 3.25
N ALA A 225 29.24 4.92 3.84
CA ALA A 225 30.60 5.34 3.46
C ALA A 225 31.66 4.28 3.80
N ASP A 226 31.45 3.52 4.89
CA ASP A 226 32.45 2.60 5.45
C ASP A 226 32.16 1.14 5.07
N LEU A 227 30.95 0.84 4.61
CA LEU A 227 30.52 -0.54 4.35
C LEU A 227 30.98 -1.05 2.98
N PRO A 228 31.35 -2.34 2.86
CA PRO A 228 31.65 -2.97 1.60
C PRO A 228 30.47 -2.94 0.61
N GLY A 229 30.77 -2.86 -0.70
CA GLY A 229 29.74 -2.77 -1.74
C GLY A 229 28.75 -3.92 -1.74
N LEU A 230 29.19 -5.15 -1.48
CA LEU A 230 28.30 -6.31 -1.34
C LEU A 230 27.36 -6.15 -0.14
N THR A 231 27.85 -5.63 0.99
CA THR A 231 27.03 -5.39 2.18
C THR A 231 25.96 -4.34 1.90
N LEU A 232 26.31 -3.26 1.20
CA LEU A 232 25.36 -2.24 0.79
C LEU A 232 24.29 -2.80 -0.14
N PHE A 233 24.67 -3.64 -1.11
CA PHE A 233 23.71 -4.33 -1.96
C PHE A 233 22.77 -5.24 -1.14
N LEU A 234 23.30 -5.99 -0.17
CA LEU A 234 22.50 -6.84 0.73
C LEU A 234 21.56 -6.03 1.62
N LEU A 235 21.97 -4.85 2.10
CA LEU A 235 21.06 -3.92 2.82
C LEU A 235 19.93 -3.44 1.92
N GLY A 236 20.19 -3.13 0.65
CA GLY A 236 19.16 -2.82 -0.35
C GLY A 236 18.19 -3.98 -0.57
N VAL A 237 18.70 -5.23 -0.60
CA VAL A 237 17.87 -6.44 -0.72
C VAL A 237 17.04 -6.65 0.56
N LEU A 238 17.64 -6.47 1.75
CA LEU A 238 16.89 -6.57 3.02
C LEU A 238 15.80 -5.51 3.12
N PHE A 239 16.08 -4.27 2.70
CA PHE A 239 15.06 -3.23 2.63
C PHE A 239 13.95 -3.58 1.63
N THR A 240 14.30 -4.24 0.52
CA THR A 240 13.34 -4.74 -0.47
C THR A 240 12.38 -5.77 0.15
N PHE A 241 12.88 -6.67 1.00
CA PHE A 241 12.03 -7.59 1.77
C PHE A 241 11.25 -6.86 2.86
N GLN A 242 11.87 -5.92 3.57
CA GLN A 242 11.22 -5.12 4.62
C GLN A 242 9.97 -4.42 4.06
N ILE A 243 10.11 -3.59 3.03
CA ILE A 243 8.99 -2.80 2.48
C ILE A 243 7.89 -3.69 1.90
N TYR A 244 8.26 -4.81 1.26
CA TYR A 244 7.28 -5.75 0.74
C TYR A 244 6.52 -6.45 1.86
N CYS A 245 7.23 -7.01 2.82
CA CYS A 245 6.62 -7.82 3.88
C CYS A 245 5.83 -6.96 4.86
N ASP A 246 6.29 -5.74 5.14
CA ASP A 246 5.56 -4.79 5.99
C ASP A 246 4.22 -4.42 5.33
N PHE A 247 4.25 -3.93 4.11
CA PHE A 247 3.03 -3.45 3.45
C PHE A 247 2.12 -4.57 2.94
N SER A 248 2.67 -5.63 2.33
CA SER A 248 1.83 -6.76 1.91
C SER A 248 1.30 -7.55 3.09
N GLY A 249 2.06 -7.62 4.19
CA GLY A 249 1.62 -8.22 5.45
C GLY A 249 0.43 -7.47 6.03
N TYR A 250 0.53 -6.16 6.12
CA TYR A 250 -0.58 -5.31 6.56
C TYR A 250 -1.82 -5.44 5.66
N SER A 251 -1.61 -5.44 4.33
CA SER A 251 -2.70 -5.65 3.36
C SER A 251 -3.37 -7.02 3.51
N ASP A 252 -2.60 -8.09 3.77
CA ASP A 252 -3.17 -9.43 3.99
C ASP A 252 -3.96 -9.51 5.29
N ILE A 253 -3.50 -8.86 6.36
CA ILE A 253 -4.26 -8.78 7.62
C ILE A 253 -5.57 -8.00 7.38
N ALA A 254 -5.52 -6.88 6.67
CA ALA A 254 -6.70 -6.07 6.34
C ALA A 254 -7.74 -6.85 5.53
N ILE A 255 -7.31 -7.54 4.46
CA ILE A 255 -8.18 -8.34 3.60
C ILE A 255 -8.76 -9.53 4.39
N GLY A 256 -7.92 -10.24 5.15
CA GLY A 256 -8.35 -11.36 5.96
C GLY A 256 -9.33 -10.95 7.05
N CYS A 257 -9.06 -9.84 7.75
CA CYS A 257 -9.95 -9.25 8.75
C CYS A 257 -11.30 -8.86 8.14
N SER A 258 -11.32 -8.20 6.98
CA SER A 258 -12.57 -7.82 6.30
C SER A 258 -13.45 -9.03 5.95
N ARG A 259 -12.83 -10.15 5.60
CA ARG A 259 -13.53 -11.41 5.30
C ARG A 259 -14.27 -12.00 6.51
N LEU A 260 -13.77 -11.76 7.73
CA LEU A 260 -14.46 -12.16 8.97
C LEU A 260 -15.83 -11.47 9.13
N PHE A 261 -15.94 -10.25 8.59
CA PHE A 261 -17.18 -9.45 8.61
C PHE A 261 -18.03 -9.58 7.35
N GLY A 262 -17.64 -10.49 6.44
CA GLY A 262 -18.38 -10.75 5.20
C GLY A 262 -17.98 -9.85 4.02
N PHE A 263 -17.02 -8.93 4.17
CA PHE A 263 -16.56 -8.03 3.10
C PHE A 263 -15.44 -8.63 2.25
N ASN A 264 -15.35 -8.17 1.00
CA ASN A 264 -14.28 -8.49 0.08
C ASN A 264 -13.57 -7.20 -0.31
N LEU A 265 -12.33 -7.05 0.15
CA LEU A 265 -11.44 -6.00 -0.32
C LEU A 265 -10.67 -6.47 -1.55
N MET A 266 -10.24 -5.51 -2.38
CA MET A 266 -9.42 -5.81 -3.54
C MET A 266 -8.02 -6.27 -3.13
N ARG A 267 -7.41 -7.11 -3.96
CA ARG A 267 -6.04 -7.55 -3.77
C ARG A 267 -5.07 -6.38 -4.00
N ASN A 268 -4.09 -6.20 -3.09
CA ASN A 268 -3.10 -5.13 -3.20
C ASN A 268 -1.73 -5.61 -3.71
N PHE A 269 -1.35 -6.85 -3.42
CA PHE A 269 -0.10 -7.46 -3.89
C PHE A 269 -0.35 -8.83 -4.52
N ASN A 270 0.35 -9.10 -5.64
CA ASN A 270 0.26 -10.37 -6.37
C ASN A 270 1.65 -10.93 -6.65
N PHE A 271 2.41 -11.28 -5.59
CA PHE A 271 3.76 -11.85 -5.68
C PHE A 271 4.66 -11.07 -6.66
N PRO A 272 4.90 -9.76 -6.39
CA PRO A 272 5.50 -8.84 -7.35
C PRO A 272 6.94 -9.17 -7.72
N TYR A 273 7.70 -9.82 -6.85
CA TYR A 273 9.12 -10.15 -7.11
C TYR A 273 9.33 -11.30 -8.11
N PHE A 274 8.26 -11.94 -8.57
CA PHE A 274 8.31 -12.89 -9.69
C PHE A 274 7.98 -12.24 -11.05
N SER A 275 8.02 -10.93 -11.14
CA SER A 275 7.75 -10.18 -12.36
C SER A 275 8.94 -10.25 -13.33
N ARG A 276 8.62 -10.43 -14.63
CA ARG A 276 9.58 -10.52 -15.72
C ARG A 276 9.91 -9.16 -16.36
N SER A 277 9.27 -8.10 -15.88
CA SER A 277 9.47 -6.73 -16.36
C SER A 277 8.91 -5.71 -15.37
N ILE A 278 9.42 -4.46 -15.41
CA ILE A 278 8.92 -3.36 -14.58
C ILE A 278 7.43 -3.09 -14.80
N PRO A 279 6.86 -3.11 -16.04
CA PRO A 279 5.41 -3.01 -16.20
C PRO A 279 4.63 -4.17 -15.57
N GLU A 280 5.16 -5.41 -15.54
CA GLU A 280 4.53 -6.52 -14.83
C GLU A 280 4.63 -6.33 -13.31
N PHE A 281 5.78 -5.84 -12.81
CA PHE A 281 5.98 -5.53 -11.40
C PHE A 281 4.90 -4.56 -10.88
N TRP A 282 4.65 -3.45 -11.55
CA TRP A 282 3.65 -2.48 -11.14
C TRP A 282 2.20 -2.94 -11.31
N ARG A 283 1.94 -3.95 -12.13
CA ARG A 283 0.63 -4.63 -12.15
C ARG A 283 0.40 -5.56 -10.97
N ARG A 284 1.48 -5.87 -10.22
CA ARG A 284 1.48 -6.81 -9.08
C ARG A 284 1.79 -6.13 -7.74
N TRP A 285 2.34 -4.94 -7.76
CA TRP A 285 2.69 -4.13 -6.60
C TRP A 285 1.68 -3.01 -6.41
N HIS A 286 1.17 -2.86 -5.16
CA HIS A 286 0.23 -1.81 -4.75
C HIS A 286 -0.89 -1.57 -5.79
N ILE A 287 -1.58 -2.64 -6.15
CA ILE A 287 -2.54 -2.70 -7.27
C ILE A 287 -3.64 -1.65 -7.11
N SER A 288 -4.11 -1.44 -5.87
CA SER A 288 -5.16 -0.47 -5.56
C SER A 288 -4.73 0.96 -5.93
N LEU A 289 -3.52 1.38 -5.56
CA LEU A 289 -2.96 2.70 -5.89
C LEU A 289 -2.68 2.82 -7.39
N THR A 290 -1.99 1.83 -7.97
CA THR A 290 -1.63 1.83 -9.40
C THR A 290 -2.87 1.94 -10.29
N THR A 291 -3.95 1.22 -9.94
CA THR A 291 -5.22 1.32 -10.65
C THR A 291 -5.93 2.65 -10.38
N TRP A 292 -5.79 3.23 -9.17
CA TRP A 292 -6.32 4.55 -8.85
C TRP A 292 -5.71 5.62 -9.77
N PHE A 293 -4.38 5.71 -9.82
CA PHE A 293 -3.69 6.65 -10.71
C PHE A 293 -4.02 6.42 -12.19
N ARG A 294 -4.13 5.16 -12.62
CA ARG A 294 -4.55 4.83 -13.98
C ARG A 294 -5.94 5.40 -14.30
N ASP A 295 -6.92 5.19 -13.41
CA ASP A 295 -8.33 5.48 -13.70
C ASP A 295 -8.65 6.97 -13.54
N TYR A 296 -8.01 7.68 -12.60
CA TYR A 296 -8.33 9.08 -12.29
C TYR A 296 -7.31 10.09 -12.79
N ILE A 297 -6.11 9.68 -13.22
CA ILE A 297 -5.11 10.59 -13.80
C ILE A 297 -4.72 10.16 -15.21
N TYR A 298 -4.27 8.91 -15.40
CA TYR A 298 -3.73 8.47 -16.68
C TYR A 298 -4.78 8.47 -17.80
N PHE A 299 -5.96 7.93 -17.57
CA PHE A 299 -7.03 7.90 -18.55
C PHE A 299 -7.59 9.29 -18.88
N PRO A 300 -7.86 10.20 -17.93
CA PRO A 300 -8.23 11.57 -18.26
C PRO A 300 -7.20 12.34 -19.08
N LEU A 301 -5.90 12.04 -18.95
CA LEU A 301 -4.82 12.61 -19.79
C LEU A 301 -4.75 12.03 -21.22
N GLY A 302 -5.65 11.10 -21.57
CA GLY A 302 -5.71 10.41 -22.86
C GLY A 302 -5.20 8.96 -22.84
N GLY A 303 -4.62 8.51 -21.73
CA GLY A 303 -4.17 7.12 -21.54
C GLY A 303 -3.16 6.68 -22.60
N SER A 304 -3.36 5.47 -23.13
CA SER A 304 -2.54 4.88 -24.21
C SER A 304 -3.14 5.09 -25.62
N ARG A 305 -4.23 5.86 -25.75
CA ARG A 305 -4.91 6.11 -27.03
C ARG A 305 -4.50 7.42 -27.67
N CYS A 306 -3.23 7.79 -27.54
CA CYS A 306 -2.66 9.01 -28.07
C CYS A 306 -1.25 8.73 -28.61
N ASP A 307 -0.60 9.75 -29.19
CA ASP A 307 0.76 9.64 -29.74
C ASP A 307 1.76 9.18 -28.70
N LYS A 308 2.83 8.48 -29.11
CA LYS A 308 3.86 7.92 -28.22
C LYS A 308 4.43 8.98 -27.25
N TRP A 309 4.69 10.19 -27.70
CA TRP A 309 5.21 11.28 -26.85
C TRP A 309 4.22 11.73 -25.78
N LYS A 310 2.91 11.75 -26.10
CA LYS A 310 1.87 12.03 -25.13
C LYS A 310 1.73 10.89 -24.10
N ILE A 311 1.91 9.63 -24.53
CA ILE A 311 1.96 8.48 -23.60
C ILE A 311 3.11 8.64 -22.61
N ILE A 312 4.31 8.97 -23.10
CA ILE A 312 5.49 9.18 -22.26
C ILE A 312 5.24 10.33 -21.28
N ARG A 313 4.78 11.48 -21.76
CA ARG A 313 4.39 12.61 -20.90
C ARG A 313 3.41 12.18 -19.80
N ASN A 314 2.35 11.45 -20.16
CA ASN A 314 1.34 10.98 -19.23
C ASN A 314 1.94 10.05 -18.17
N VAL A 315 2.88 9.19 -18.56
CA VAL A 315 3.63 8.31 -17.62
C VAL A 315 4.45 9.16 -16.64
N TYR A 316 5.20 10.15 -17.12
CA TYR A 316 5.99 11.02 -16.23
C TYR A 316 5.11 11.82 -15.26
N ILE A 317 3.97 12.37 -15.74
CA ILE A 317 3.01 13.07 -14.87
C ILE A 317 2.49 12.15 -13.77
N VAL A 318 2.02 10.96 -14.14
CA VAL A 318 1.45 9.99 -13.18
C VAL A 318 2.49 9.57 -12.14
N TRP A 319 3.71 9.27 -12.57
CA TRP A 319 4.77 8.80 -11.68
C TRP A 319 5.37 9.93 -10.82
N GLY A 320 5.45 11.15 -11.35
CA GLY A 320 5.82 12.33 -10.57
C GLY A 320 4.81 12.60 -9.45
N ILE A 321 3.50 12.55 -9.76
CA ILE A 321 2.43 12.68 -8.76
C ILE A 321 2.46 11.50 -7.77
N SER A 322 2.71 10.27 -8.25
CA SER A 322 2.83 9.09 -7.39
C SER A 322 4.01 9.22 -6.41
N GLY A 323 5.14 9.75 -6.87
CA GLY A 323 6.27 10.04 -5.99
C GLY A 323 5.90 11.03 -4.89
N LEU A 324 5.35 12.18 -5.24
CA LEU A 324 4.87 13.17 -4.27
C LEU A 324 3.84 12.59 -3.29
N TRP A 325 2.95 11.72 -3.77
CA TRP A 325 1.95 11.09 -2.91
C TRP A 325 2.58 10.22 -1.80
N HIS A 326 3.70 9.56 -2.07
CA HIS A 326 4.40 8.75 -1.07
C HIS A 326 4.96 9.61 0.07
N GLY A 327 5.56 10.76 -0.24
CA GLY A 327 6.12 11.62 0.80
C GLY A 327 6.50 13.00 0.30
N ALA A 328 6.60 13.94 1.25
CA ALA A 328 7.03 15.31 1.02
C ALA A 328 8.56 15.41 1.00
N ASN A 329 9.21 14.68 0.07
CA ASN A 329 10.64 14.71 -0.14
C ASN A 329 10.98 14.50 -1.63
N TRP A 330 12.04 15.12 -2.09
CA TRP A 330 12.52 15.01 -3.46
C TRP A 330 12.99 13.61 -3.84
N THR A 331 13.41 12.79 -2.90
CA THR A 331 13.79 11.38 -3.13
C THR A 331 12.61 10.57 -3.67
N PHE A 332 11.38 10.80 -3.17
CA PHE A 332 10.18 10.16 -3.70
C PHE A 332 9.84 10.62 -5.12
N VAL A 333 10.06 11.90 -5.43
CA VAL A 333 9.90 12.40 -6.80
C VAL A 333 10.92 11.74 -7.72
N CYS A 334 12.20 11.69 -7.33
CA CYS A 334 13.24 10.99 -8.07
C CYS A 334 12.94 9.50 -8.28
N TRP A 335 12.44 8.82 -7.25
CA TRP A 335 11.97 7.44 -7.35
C TRP A 335 10.83 7.30 -8.38
N GLY A 336 9.86 8.20 -8.37
CA GLY A 336 8.79 8.23 -9.36
C GLY A 336 9.32 8.44 -10.78
N LEU A 337 10.22 9.41 -10.98
CA LEU A 337 10.85 9.69 -12.28
C LEU A 337 11.74 8.54 -12.76
N PHE A 338 12.45 7.84 -11.86
CA PHE A 338 13.20 6.62 -12.18
C PHE A 338 12.27 5.56 -12.78
N HIS A 339 11.15 5.27 -12.13
CA HIS A 339 10.18 4.31 -12.65
C HIS A 339 9.48 4.79 -13.92
N ALA A 340 9.20 6.08 -14.05
CA ALA A 340 8.68 6.66 -15.29
C ALA A 340 9.65 6.43 -16.46
N THR A 341 10.95 6.64 -16.22
CA THR A 341 11.99 6.42 -17.23
C THR A 341 12.05 4.95 -17.67
N LEU A 342 12.06 4.02 -16.71
CA LEU A 342 12.01 2.59 -17.03
C LEU A 342 10.77 2.23 -17.87
N LEU A 343 9.60 2.72 -17.49
CA LEU A 343 8.35 2.47 -18.24
C LEU A 343 8.36 3.15 -19.62
N ALA A 344 8.94 4.35 -19.75
CA ALA A 344 9.11 5.03 -21.03
C ALA A 344 9.97 4.22 -22.00
N ILE A 345 11.07 3.59 -21.51
CA ILE A 345 11.91 2.69 -22.29
C ILE A 345 11.09 1.54 -22.87
N TYR A 346 10.26 0.85 -22.06
CA TYR A 346 9.39 -0.22 -22.55
C TYR A 346 8.41 0.27 -23.64
N ASN A 347 7.88 1.49 -23.50
CA ASN A 347 6.96 2.09 -24.48
C ASN A 347 7.69 2.49 -25.76
N LEU A 348 8.88 3.09 -25.68
CA LEU A 348 9.67 3.53 -26.83
C LEU A 348 10.08 2.34 -27.72
N PHE A 349 10.60 1.29 -27.12
CA PHE A 349 11.04 0.09 -27.83
C PHE A 349 9.91 -0.88 -28.18
N GLY A 350 8.65 -0.56 -27.80
CA GLY A 350 7.49 -1.41 -28.11
C GLY A 350 7.57 -2.82 -27.49
N ILE A 351 8.29 -2.95 -26.37
CA ILE A 351 8.51 -4.25 -25.74
C ILE A 351 7.19 -4.78 -25.19
N ASN A 352 6.77 -5.94 -25.69
CA ASN A 352 5.55 -6.58 -25.21
C ASN A 352 5.74 -7.13 -23.79
N THR A 353 4.99 -6.59 -22.84
CA THR A 353 5.01 -6.99 -21.43
C THR A 353 3.67 -7.57 -20.95
N LYS A 354 2.75 -7.84 -21.88
CA LYS A 354 1.46 -8.48 -21.59
C LYS A 354 1.65 -9.99 -21.56
N TYR A 355 1.88 -10.52 -20.36
CA TYR A 355 1.96 -11.95 -20.16
C TYR A 355 0.58 -12.53 -19.87
N LYS A 356 0.20 -13.60 -20.60
CA LYS A 356 -1.10 -14.27 -20.43
C LYS A 356 -1.17 -15.04 -19.11
N TYR A 357 -0.05 -15.62 -18.67
CA TYR A 357 0.03 -16.50 -17.51
C TYR A 357 1.09 -16.01 -16.51
N VAL A 358 0.97 -16.48 -15.27
CA VAL A 358 2.02 -16.33 -14.28
C VAL A 358 3.34 -16.96 -14.77
N VAL A 359 4.45 -16.51 -14.20
CA VAL A 359 5.77 -17.07 -14.55
C VAL A 359 5.81 -18.59 -14.30
N ALA A 360 6.50 -19.34 -15.13
CA ALA A 360 6.59 -20.80 -15.07
C ALA A 360 5.22 -21.50 -14.99
N TYR A 361 4.20 -21.01 -15.72
CA TYR A 361 2.88 -21.65 -15.74
C TYR A 361 2.96 -23.10 -16.22
N GLY A 362 2.38 -24.03 -15.45
CA GLY A 362 2.43 -25.46 -15.71
C GLY A 362 3.82 -26.11 -15.47
N ARG A 363 4.78 -25.38 -14.89
CA ARG A 363 6.14 -25.87 -14.59
C ARG A 363 6.52 -25.52 -13.15
N TYR A 364 7.45 -26.29 -12.57
CA TYR A 364 7.97 -26.00 -11.23
C TYR A 364 9.02 -24.87 -11.25
N LEU A 365 9.86 -24.83 -12.27
CA LEU A 365 10.96 -23.86 -12.40
C LEU A 365 10.78 -22.95 -13.63
N PRO A 366 11.25 -21.70 -13.56
CA PRO A 366 11.27 -20.80 -14.70
C PRO A 366 12.31 -21.29 -15.74
N ASN A 367 12.13 -20.93 -16.99
CA ASN A 367 13.20 -21.10 -17.97
C ASN A 367 14.28 -20.02 -17.76
N VAL A 368 15.45 -20.21 -18.37
CA VAL A 368 16.60 -19.29 -18.22
C VAL A 368 16.23 -17.85 -18.56
N LYS A 369 15.45 -17.64 -19.63
CA LYS A 369 14.99 -16.29 -20.02
C LYS A 369 14.10 -15.66 -18.95
N GLU A 370 13.13 -16.40 -18.42
CA GLU A 370 12.26 -15.93 -17.35
C GLU A 370 13.07 -15.62 -16.07
N ALA A 371 14.03 -16.49 -15.73
CA ALA A 371 14.90 -16.28 -14.56
C ALA A 371 15.75 -15.01 -14.70
N LEU A 372 16.37 -14.78 -15.84
CA LEU A 372 17.16 -13.56 -16.11
C LEU A 372 16.28 -12.31 -16.10
N GLN A 373 15.06 -12.37 -16.67
CA GLN A 373 14.10 -11.28 -16.64
C GLN A 373 13.66 -10.95 -15.20
N MET A 374 13.39 -11.96 -14.38
CA MET A 374 13.05 -11.78 -12.96
C MET A 374 14.22 -11.16 -12.19
N ALA A 375 15.44 -11.68 -12.37
CA ALA A 375 16.63 -11.17 -11.71
C ALA A 375 16.89 -9.69 -12.06
N LEU A 376 16.80 -9.32 -13.35
CA LEU A 376 16.94 -7.94 -13.78
C LEU A 376 15.84 -7.04 -13.21
N THR A 377 14.58 -7.49 -13.23
CA THR A 377 13.44 -6.73 -12.69
C THR A 377 13.58 -6.54 -11.18
N PHE A 378 14.01 -7.57 -10.45
CA PHE A 378 14.27 -7.48 -9.02
C PHE A 378 15.42 -6.53 -8.71
N PHE A 379 16.53 -6.61 -9.44
CA PHE A 379 17.67 -5.69 -9.31
C PHE A 379 17.24 -4.23 -9.51
N LEU A 380 16.49 -3.93 -10.57
CA LEU A 380 15.97 -2.57 -10.81
C LEU A 380 15.01 -2.11 -9.70
N ALA A 381 14.22 -3.03 -9.14
CA ALA A 381 13.38 -2.73 -7.98
C ALA A 381 14.23 -2.41 -6.74
N VAL A 382 15.32 -3.15 -6.46
CA VAL A 382 16.26 -2.85 -5.36
C VAL A 382 16.83 -1.45 -5.50
N ILE A 383 17.31 -1.06 -6.70
CA ILE A 383 17.79 0.30 -6.95
C ILE A 383 16.69 1.34 -6.67
N GLY A 384 15.47 1.09 -7.16
CA GLY A 384 14.31 1.96 -6.87
C GLY A 384 14.05 2.10 -5.37
N TRP A 385 14.12 1.01 -4.60
CA TRP A 385 13.90 1.03 -3.16
C TRP A 385 15.04 1.74 -2.39
N ILE A 386 16.30 1.68 -2.87
CA ILE A 386 17.40 2.47 -2.30
C ILE A 386 17.11 3.97 -2.45
N ILE A 387 16.67 4.43 -3.62
CA ILE A 387 16.28 5.83 -3.84
C ILE A 387 15.10 6.22 -2.94
N PHE A 388 14.13 5.33 -2.79
CA PHE A 388 12.93 5.56 -1.98
C PHE A 388 13.24 5.72 -0.49
N ARG A 389 14.22 4.96 0.05
CA ARG A 389 14.58 4.99 1.45
C ARG A 389 15.46 6.18 1.83
N ALA A 390 16.25 6.67 0.91
CA ALA A 390 17.21 7.73 1.17
C ALA A 390 16.53 9.01 1.69
N GLU A 391 17.17 9.70 2.62
CA GLU A 391 16.66 10.95 3.21
C GLU A 391 16.89 12.15 2.28
N SER A 392 17.89 12.05 1.38
CA SER A 392 18.19 13.08 0.39
C SER A 392 18.65 12.46 -0.93
N ILE A 393 18.56 13.25 -2.03
CA ILE A 393 19.08 12.83 -3.34
C ILE A 393 20.60 12.59 -3.27
N ALA A 394 21.32 13.40 -2.48
CA ALA A 394 22.76 13.24 -2.28
C ALA A 394 23.05 11.88 -1.63
N GLN A 395 22.40 11.54 -0.53
CA GLN A 395 22.54 10.25 0.14
C GLN A 395 22.21 9.08 -0.80
N ALA A 396 21.16 9.17 -1.61
CA ALA A 396 20.84 8.13 -2.60
C ALA A 396 21.98 7.93 -3.61
N GLY A 397 22.56 9.02 -4.11
CA GLY A 397 23.70 9.01 -5.03
C GLY A 397 24.97 8.45 -4.41
N GLU A 398 25.28 8.88 -3.19
CA GLU A 398 26.44 8.42 -2.42
C GLU A 398 26.33 6.93 -2.07
N PHE A 399 25.18 6.47 -1.61
CA PHE A 399 24.93 5.05 -1.33
C PHE A 399 25.13 4.18 -2.58
N LEU A 400 24.53 4.57 -3.71
CA LEU A 400 24.67 3.85 -4.98
C LEU A 400 26.12 3.90 -5.51
N SER A 401 26.83 5.02 -5.32
CA SER A 401 28.24 5.15 -5.67
C SER A 401 29.10 4.25 -4.79
N ALA A 402 28.93 4.31 -3.47
CA ALA A 402 29.65 3.48 -2.50
C ALA A 402 29.46 1.98 -2.77
N MET A 403 28.28 1.57 -3.22
CA MET A 403 27.99 0.18 -3.58
C MET A 403 28.92 -0.36 -4.69
N VAL A 404 29.47 0.54 -5.54
CA VAL A 404 30.36 0.18 -6.66
C VAL A 404 31.81 0.53 -6.37
N THR A 405 32.08 1.61 -5.65
CA THR A 405 33.43 2.16 -5.45
C THR A 405 34.12 1.66 -4.18
N ASN A 406 33.36 1.29 -3.14
CA ASN A 406 33.93 0.76 -1.92
C ASN A 406 34.51 -0.64 -2.15
N ARG A 407 35.37 -1.10 -1.21
CA ARG A 407 35.84 -2.49 -1.22
C ARG A 407 34.66 -3.43 -1.38
N PHE A 408 34.76 -4.36 -2.33
CA PHE A 408 33.62 -5.23 -2.71
C PHE A 408 33.13 -6.10 -1.57
N TYR A 409 34.03 -6.71 -0.80
CA TYR A 409 33.68 -7.72 0.21
C TYR A 409 34.54 -7.65 1.47
N ASP A 410 33.89 -7.83 2.62
CA ASP A 410 34.50 -8.11 3.91
C ASP A 410 33.61 -9.03 4.73
N ALA A 411 34.12 -10.22 5.10
CA ALA A 411 33.32 -11.22 5.79
C ALA A 411 32.88 -10.76 7.20
N SER A 412 33.66 -9.90 7.86
CA SER A 412 33.35 -9.37 9.19
C SER A 412 32.21 -8.34 9.17
N MET A 413 31.89 -7.80 8.01
CA MET A 413 30.89 -6.75 7.81
C MET A 413 29.66 -7.24 7.03
N LEU A 414 29.42 -8.55 6.95
CA LEU A 414 28.21 -9.11 6.34
C LEU A 414 27.07 -9.13 7.37
N TYR A 415 26.30 -8.06 7.41
CA TYR A 415 25.16 -7.92 8.32
C TYR A 415 23.88 -8.51 7.74
N GLY A 416 23.05 -9.14 8.57
CA GLY A 416 21.70 -9.58 8.25
C GLY A 416 21.56 -10.80 7.34
N THR A 417 22.64 -11.56 7.13
CA THR A 417 22.61 -12.79 6.30
C THR A 417 21.58 -13.82 6.78
N ASN A 418 21.36 -13.91 8.11
CA ASN A 418 20.33 -14.78 8.70
C ASN A 418 18.92 -14.41 8.23
N TYR A 419 18.65 -13.12 8.02
CA TYR A 419 17.34 -12.65 7.58
C TYR A 419 17.14 -12.75 6.06
N LEU A 420 18.23 -12.86 5.28
CA LEU A 420 18.15 -13.27 3.87
C LEU A 420 17.54 -14.66 3.73
N PHE A 421 17.87 -15.59 4.65
CA PHE A 421 17.30 -16.93 4.63
C PHE A 421 15.78 -16.88 4.84
N SER A 422 15.27 -16.05 5.74
CA SER A 422 13.82 -15.86 5.92
C SER A 422 13.15 -15.26 4.68
N GLY A 423 13.82 -14.32 4.01
CA GLY A 423 13.37 -13.77 2.72
C GLY A 423 13.35 -14.83 1.60
N LEU A 424 14.35 -15.69 1.51
CA LEU A 424 14.36 -16.80 0.56
C LEU A 424 13.27 -17.82 0.85
N LEU A 425 13.01 -18.13 2.12
CA LEU A 425 11.92 -19.01 2.53
C LEU A 425 10.54 -18.40 2.15
N LEU A 426 10.35 -17.11 2.37
CA LEU A 426 9.17 -16.39 1.88
C LEU A 426 8.99 -16.58 0.38
N LEU A 427 10.04 -16.30 -0.40
CA LEU A 427 10.00 -16.44 -1.86
C LEU A 427 9.68 -17.87 -2.27
N ALA A 428 10.22 -18.89 -1.59
CA ALA A 428 9.93 -20.30 -1.87
C ALA A 428 8.44 -20.62 -1.63
N VAL A 429 7.87 -20.18 -0.50
CA VAL A 429 6.46 -20.40 -0.19
C VAL A 429 5.56 -19.66 -1.19
N GLU A 430 5.84 -18.40 -1.48
CA GLU A 430 5.08 -17.61 -2.45
C GLU A 430 5.23 -18.13 -3.88
N TRP A 431 6.40 -18.69 -4.24
CA TRP A 431 6.61 -19.34 -5.53
C TRP A 431 5.69 -20.54 -5.74
N LEU A 432 5.55 -21.38 -4.72
CA LEU A 432 4.65 -22.54 -4.78
C LEU A 432 3.18 -22.14 -4.88
N GLN A 433 2.81 -20.95 -4.41
CA GLN A 433 1.46 -20.43 -4.38
C GLN A 433 1.20 -19.26 -5.35
N ARG A 434 2.12 -19.06 -6.35
CA ARG A 434 2.11 -17.89 -7.24
C ARG A 434 0.87 -17.74 -8.12
N ASP A 435 0.04 -18.78 -8.21
CA ASP A 435 -1.24 -18.80 -8.91
C ASP A 435 -2.46 -18.57 -7.98
N LYS A 436 -2.24 -18.47 -6.66
CA LYS A 436 -3.26 -18.32 -5.62
C LYS A 436 -3.47 -16.87 -5.18
N GLN A 437 -4.51 -16.65 -4.38
CA GLN A 437 -4.81 -15.32 -3.82
C GLN A 437 -3.80 -14.92 -2.72
N HIS A 438 -3.42 -15.88 -1.85
CA HIS A 438 -2.43 -15.71 -0.80
C HIS A 438 -1.69 -17.04 -0.53
N ALA A 439 -0.56 -16.97 0.15
CA ALA A 439 0.33 -18.12 0.29
C ALA A 439 -0.21 -19.26 1.18
N LEU A 440 -1.12 -18.98 2.11
CA LEU A 440 -1.77 -20.01 2.92
C LEU A 440 -3.12 -20.51 2.36
N GLN A 441 -3.40 -20.27 1.09
CA GLN A 441 -4.49 -20.91 0.37
C GLN A 441 -4.09 -22.35 0.01
N LEU A 442 -4.01 -23.18 1.07
CA LEU A 442 -3.49 -24.53 0.98
C LEU A 442 -4.37 -25.43 0.11
N PRO A 443 -3.79 -26.34 -0.67
CA PRO A 443 -4.54 -27.28 -1.50
C PRO A 443 -5.39 -28.22 -0.64
N SER A 444 -6.57 -28.56 -1.14
CA SER A 444 -7.49 -29.53 -0.52
C SER A 444 -7.06 -31.01 -0.75
N LYS A 445 -5.90 -31.22 -1.35
CA LYS A 445 -5.33 -32.55 -1.68
C LYS A 445 -3.94 -32.71 -1.07
N GLY A 446 -3.50 -33.96 -0.84
CA GLY A 446 -2.18 -34.25 -0.28
C GLY A 446 -2.12 -34.12 1.24
N LEU A 447 -0.93 -33.83 1.79
CA LEU A 447 -0.67 -33.77 3.22
C LEU A 447 -1.57 -32.77 3.97
N PHE A 448 -1.89 -31.62 3.37
CA PHE A 448 -2.75 -30.60 3.98
C PHE A 448 -4.25 -30.95 4.00
N ASN A 449 -4.66 -32.09 3.41
CA ASN A 449 -5.99 -32.62 3.58
C ASN A 449 -6.21 -33.18 5.00
N TYR A 450 -5.14 -33.67 5.64
CA TYR A 450 -5.21 -34.18 7.01
C TYR A 450 -5.30 -33.03 8.00
N THR A 451 -6.35 -33.04 8.81
CA THR A 451 -6.65 -31.97 9.79
C THR A 451 -5.49 -31.75 10.77
N LEU A 452 -4.89 -32.85 11.28
CA LEU A 452 -3.75 -32.77 12.22
C LEU A 452 -2.54 -32.07 11.60
N VAL A 453 -2.19 -32.40 10.36
CA VAL A 453 -1.07 -31.77 9.64
C VAL A 453 -1.32 -30.27 9.43
N ARG A 454 -2.51 -29.92 9.04
CA ARG A 454 -2.91 -28.54 8.79
C ARG A 454 -2.89 -27.68 10.05
N TYR A 455 -3.48 -28.17 11.16
CA TYR A 455 -3.46 -27.45 12.42
C TYR A 455 -2.07 -27.43 13.06
N GLY A 456 -1.30 -28.53 12.96
CA GLY A 456 0.10 -28.56 13.38
C GLY A 456 0.95 -27.53 12.64
N PHE A 457 0.73 -27.35 11.34
CA PHE A 457 1.38 -26.33 10.55
C PHE A 457 1.01 -24.89 11.00
N TYR A 458 -0.27 -24.61 11.26
CA TYR A 458 -0.66 -23.29 11.77
C TYR A 458 -0.10 -23.02 13.16
N LEU A 459 -0.09 -24.02 14.04
CA LEU A 459 0.51 -23.91 15.37
C LEU A 459 2.03 -23.65 15.25
N ALA A 460 2.72 -24.35 14.36
CA ALA A 460 4.15 -24.11 14.11
C ALA A 460 4.41 -22.66 13.65
N LEU A 461 3.61 -22.12 12.74
CA LEU A 461 3.73 -20.71 12.34
C LEU A 461 3.49 -19.74 13.51
N LEU A 462 2.48 -19.99 14.35
CA LEU A 462 2.22 -19.16 15.54
C LEU A 462 3.39 -19.22 16.53
N LEU A 463 3.94 -20.41 16.79
CA LEU A 463 5.11 -20.56 17.68
C LEU A 463 6.35 -19.88 17.09
N LEU A 464 6.55 -19.93 15.78
CA LEU A 464 7.63 -19.19 15.11
C LEU A 464 7.44 -17.68 15.27
N ILE A 465 6.23 -17.17 15.11
CA ILE A 465 5.92 -15.75 15.34
C ILE A 465 6.29 -15.38 16.80
N ILE A 466 5.81 -16.12 17.79
CA ILE A 466 6.06 -15.83 19.21
C ILE A 466 7.56 -15.88 19.53
N LYS A 467 8.30 -16.83 18.97
CA LYS A 467 9.72 -17.04 19.29
C LYS A 467 10.66 -16.08 18.57
N PHE A 468 10.36 -15.71 17.33
CA PHE A 468 11.26 -14.99 16.43
C PHE A 468 10.73 -13.61 15.99
N SER A 469 9.61 -13.13 16.56
CA SER A 469 9.23 -11.74 16.37
C SER A 469 10.34 -10.83 16.91
N GLY A 470 10.81 -9.91 16.08
CA GLY A 470 11.76 -8.88 16.47
C GLY A 470 11.11 -7.76 17.28
N GLU A 471 11.86 -6.72 17.54
CA GLU A 471 11.31 -5.50 18.10
C GLU A 471 10.24 -4.92 17.17
N VAL A 472 9.12 -4.50 17.74
CA VAL A 472 8.01 -3.94 16.98
C VAL A 472 8.47 -2.67 16.28
N GLN A 473 8.51 -2.71 14.97
CA GLN A 473 8.83 -1.55 14.14
C GLN A 473 7.56 -0.84 13.70
N THR A 474 7.62 0.49 13.64
CA THR A 474 6.54 1.29 13.08
C THR A 474 6.30 0.91 11.63
N PHE A 475 5.02 0.91 11.22
CA PHE A 475 4.67 0.63 9.83
C PHE A 475 5.36 1.63 8.90
N ILE A 476 5.98 1.13 7.83
CA ILE A 476 6.86 1.93 6.97
C ILE A 476 6.17 3.19 6.39
N TYR A 477 4.89 3.12 6.08
CA TYR A 477 4.12 4.26 5.57
C TYR A 477 3.71 5.30 6.63
N PHE A 478 4.07 5.11 7.89
CA PHE A 478 3.93 6.14 8.93
C PHE A 478 5.17 7.03 9.03
N GLN A 479 6.23 6.66 8.34
CA GLN A 479 7.50 7.38 8.33
C GLN A 479 7.58 8.44 7.21
N PHE A 480 6.60 8.44 6.27
CA PHE A 480 6.64 9.27 5.07
C PHE A 480 5.44 10.22 4.96
#